data_fb43de819694215cd58a4fc046da23be
#
_entry.id   fb43de819694215cd58a4fc046da23be
#
_cell.length_a   1.000
_cell.length_b   1.000
_cell.length_c   1.000
_cell.angle_alpha   90.00
_cell.angle_beta   90.00
_cell.angle_gamma   90.00
#
_symmetry.space_group_name_H-M   'P 1'
#
loop_
_entity.id
_entity.type
_entity.pdbx_description
1 polymer ?
#
loop_
_entity_poly.entity_id
_entity_poly.type
_entity_poly.pdbx_seq_one_letter_code
_entity_poly.pdbx_strand_id
1 'polypeptide(L)'
;MSTSVSPTQNRPPTGLAHPVLTLLTWIGLLVGGSRIHAHINITEFPVDMAVYREGVRAFMSGGEMYSAPMQVADLLLPFIYPPFGALILVPLTAPEWLTDDLAGDVMIVVSNLLILACLHLIFRTVMKGHSPATVRAVTAVSWAGAMLIEPVELNNGFAQINVIILALVFFDLMPRKRLLPQGTLLGVAAAIKLSPLAMGLFFLVRRDLRAIVVAGVSAVACTVLAALVRWDATVEFFSTTLRGMGTESEFGVNTAYQSNSSIKGVIMRFFNSQELLDAHGTLVNVLWLVFSLLLIGLGAWLMIALLRRDLVVDAIMVNATVMLLISPVSWSHHWVWLTLIIPLAAWRCVTLLPRPWFLGAVLAVWSWLLLTNPPKWWYGDAIDVFALSIVQKVLVSDFVWLALLSWIGLALALRAVPPSVTSIAVDRFGFGARADDEAPAASREAAGAEA
;
A
#
# COMPACT_ATOMS: atom_id res chain seq x y z
N MET A 1 -49.06 -22.39 25.84
CA MET A 1 -47.71 -22.79 26.30
C MET A 1 -46.69 -22.02 25.41
N SER A 2 -46.21 -20.91 25.91
CA SER A 2 -45.25 -20.07 25.21
C SER A 2 -43.84 -20.40 25.76
N THR A 3 -43.03 -21.03 24.93
CA THR A 3 -41.62 -21.33 25.28
C THR A 3 -40.78 -20.08 24.95
N SER A 4 -40.41 -19.33 25.98
CA SER A 4 -39.42 -18.27 25.90
C SER A 4 -38.04 -18.87 25.64
N VAL A 5 -37.49 -18.62 24.44
CA VAL A 5 -36.09 -18.91 24.14
C VAL A 5 -35.24 -17.82 24.80
N SER A 6 -34.50 -18.18 25.83
CA SER A 6 -33.53 -17.30 26.47
C SER A 6 -32.40 -16.96 25.49
N PRO A 7 -31.93 -15.68 25.44
CA PRO A 7 -30.76 -15.34 24.66
C PRO A 7 -29.53 -16.01 25.27
N THR A 8 -28.80 -16.76 24.44
CA THR A 8 -27.51 -17.36 24.82
C THR A 8 -26.55 -16.24 25.26
N GLN A 9 -26.33 -16.16 26.55
CA GLN A 9 -25.26 -15.33 27.13
C GLN A 9 -23.93 -15.76 26.53
N ASN A 10 -23.28 -14.86 25.80
CA ASN A 10 -21.88 -14.99 25.41
C ASN A 10 -21.04 -15.17 26.68
N ARG A 11 -20.69 -16.41 27.01
CA ARG A 11 -19.73 -16.70 28.07
C ARG A 11 -18.39 -16.06 27.69
N PRO A 12 -17.73 -15.29 28.59
CA PRO A 12 -16.37 -14.88 28.36
C PRO A 12 -15.48 -16.11 28.14
N PRO A 13 -14.44 -16.02 27.28
CA PRO A 13 -13.57 -17.16 27.01
C PRO A 13 -13.01 -17.70 28.33
N THR A 14 -13.07 -19.00 28.48
CA THR A 14 -12.58 -19.74 29.66
C THR A 14 -11.16 -19.32 30.00
N GLY A 15 -10.80 -19.19 31.29
CA GLY A 15 -9.58 -18.57 31.80
C GLY A 15 -8.22 -19.09 31.27
N LEU A 16 -8.21 -20.17 30.47
CA LEU A 16 -7.01 -20.71 29.81
C LEU A 16 -6.70 -19.99 28.44
N ALA A 17 -7.69 -19.41 27.78
CA ALA A 17 -7.45 -18.72 26.49
C ALA A 17 -6.71 -17.38 26.66
N HIS A 18 -6.90 -16.68 27.77
CA HIS A 18 -6.27 -15.39 28.03
C HIS A 18 -4.74 -15.45 28.15
N PRO A 19 -4.11 -16.39 28.89
CA PRO A 19 -2.65 -16.54 28.94
C PRO A 19 -2.04 -16.85 27.57
N VAL A 20 -2.67 -17.72 26.76
CA VAL A 20 -2.20 -18.07 25.43
C VAL A 20 -2.21 -16.85 24.50
N LEU A 21 -3.30 -16.07 24.50
CA LEU A 21 -3.38 -14.84 23.70
C LEU A 21 -2.34 -13.80 24.12
N THR A 22 -2.10 -13.69 25.42
CA THR A 22 -1.05 -12.81 25.98
C THR A 22 0.32 -13.28 25.54
N LEU A 23 0.61 -14.57 25.61
CA LEU A 23 1.87 -15.16 25.15
C LEU A 23 2.09 -14.93 23.66
N LEU A 24 1.08 -15.19 22.83
CA LEU A 24 1.16 -14.93 21.37
C LEU A 24 1.39 -13.44 21.07
N THR A 25 0.76 -12.54 21.84
CA THR A 25 1.01 -11.10 21.68
C THR A 25 2.48 -10.76 21.96
N TRP A 26 3.03 -11.24 23.06
CA TRP A 26 4.43 -10.98 23.41
C TRP A 26 5.41 -11.63 22.42
N ILE A 27 5.17 -12.87 22.00
CA ILE A 27 5.99 -13.52 20.98
C ILE A 27 5.99 -12.70 19.69
N GLY A 28 4.81 -12.28 19.22
CA GLY A 28 4.69 -11.46 18.02
C GLY A 28 5.45 -10.13 18.13
N LEU A 29 5.30 -9.42 19.26
CA LEU A 29 5.99 -8.16 19.50
C LEU A 29 7.51 -8.34 19.63
N LEU A 30 7.97 -9.41 20.28
CA LEU A 30 9.40 -9.70 20.40
C LEU A 30 10.02 -10.06 19.05
N VAL A 31 9.35 -10.90 18.24
CA VAL A 31 9.83 -11.23 16.90
C VAL A 31 9.87 -9.99 16.02
N GLY A 32 8.80 -9.20 15.95
CA GLY A 32 8.79 -7.98 15.15
C GLY A 32 9.83 -6.95 15.65
N GLY A 33 9.97 -6.76 16.95
CA GLY A 33 10.98 -5.87 17.53
C GLY A 33 12.40 -6.34 17.26
N SER A 34 12.68 -7.66 17.33
CA SER A 34 13.99 -8.22 17.01
C SER A 34 14.36 -8.01 15.51
N ARG A 35 13.35 -8.04 14.61
CA ARG A 35 13.58 -7.75 13.18
C ARG A 35 13.89 -6.27 12.95
N ILE A 36 13.23 -5.34 13.63
CA ILE A 36 13.61 -3.92 13.60
C ILE A 36 15.05 -3.77 14.06
N HIS A 37 15.40 -4.36 15.21
CA HIS A 37 16.78 -4.31 15.73
C HIS A 37 17.79 -4.90 14.76
N ALA A 38 17.46 -6.01 14.09
CA ALA A 38 18.34 -6.59 13.06
C ALA A 38 18.52 -5.61 11.88
N HIS A 39 17.46 -5.00 11.37
CA HIS A 39 17.56 -4.08 10.24
C HIS A 39 18.42 -2.85 10.53
N ILE A 40 18.27 -2.20 11.69
CA ILE A 40 19.09 -1.04 12.06
C ILE A 40 20.56 -1.39 12.34
N ASN A 41 20.91 -2.67 12.51
CA ASN A 41 22.30 -3.12 12.69
C ASN A 41 22.91 -3.73 11.42
N ILE A 42 22.09 -4.11 10.43
CA ILE A 42 22.56 -4.72 9.17
C ILE A 42 22.64 -3.66 8.06
N THR A 43 21.84 -2.61 8.12
CA THR A 43 21.84 -1.56 7.11
C THR A 43 23.07 -0.69 7.27
N GLU A 44 24.16 -1.10 6.61
CA GLU A 44 25.43 -0.36 6.62
C GLU A 44 25.34 0.92 5.78
N PHE A 45 24.44 0.95 4.78
CA PHE A 45 24.29 2.09 3.89
C PHE A 45 22.84 2.22 3.36
N PRO A 46 22.01 3.12 3.93
CA PRO A 46 20.64 3.32 3.49
C PRO A 46 20.58 4.17 2.21
N VAL A 47 20.83 3.54 1.06
CA VAL A 47 21.02 4.19 -0.26
C VAL A 47 19.94 5.24 -0.56
N ASP A 48 18.66 4.89 -0.41
CA ASP A 48 17.60 5.82 -0.76
C ASP A 48 17.44 6.96 0.25
N MET A 49 17.73 6.71 1.53
CA MET A 49 17.79 7.79 2.52
C MET A 49 18.91 8.77 2.18
N ALA A 50 20.06 8.28 1.75
CA ALA A 50 21.16 9.15 1.32
C ALA A 50 20.78 9.97 0.08
N VAL A 51 20.12 9.37 -0.92
CA VAL A 51 19.55 10.10 -2.08
C VAL A 51 18.54 11.15 -1.63
N TYR A 52 17.65 10.80 -0.69
CA TYR A 52 16.67 11.77 -0.17
C TYR A 52 17.36 12.97 0.47
N ARG A 53 18.38 12.74 1.29
CA ARG A 53 19.09 13.80 2.00
C ARG A 53 19.89 14.70 1.05
N GLU A 54 20.54 14.14 0.02
CA GLU A 54 21.19 14.93 -1.03
C GLU A 54 20.17 15.75 -1.83
N GLY A 55 19.03 15.15 -2.20
CA GLY A 55 17.92 15.88 -2.84
C GLY A 55 17.36 17.00 -1.98
N VAL A 56 17.24 16.80 -0.66
CA VAL A 56 16.82 17.84 0.29
C VAL A 56 17.89 18.94 0.41
N ARG A 57 19.18 18.60 0.44
CA ARG A 57 20.28 19.59 0.45
C ARG A 57 20.25 20.45 -0.82
N ALA A 58 20.10 19.81 -2.00
CA ALA A 58 19.93 20.53 -3.26
C ALA A 58 18.67 21.43 -3.23
N PHE A 59 17.55 20.93 -2.71
CA PHE A 59 16.31 21.69 -2.55
C PHE A 59 16.48 22.92 -1.68
N MET A 60 17.17 22.82 -0.55
CA MET A 60 17.35 23.92 0.41
C MET A 60 18.44 24.91 0.02
N SER A 61 19.49 24.45 -0.67
CA SER A 61 20.64 25.29 -1.05
C SER A 61 20.49 26.02 -2.39
N GLY A 62 19.47 25.72 -3.18
CA GLY A 62 19.35 26.25 -4.54
C GLY A 62 20.10 25.43 -5.59
N GLY A 63 20.55 24.21 -5.25
CA GLY A 63 21.24 23.30 -6.18
C GLY A 63 20.33 22.62 -7.20
N GLU A 64 20.94 21.91 -8.14
CA GLU A 64 20.23 21.13 -9.16
C GLU A 64 19.60 19.89 -8.52
N MET A 65 18.28 19.74 -8.69
CA MET A 65 17.53 18.60 -8.12
C MET A 65 17.27 17.49 -9.12
N TYR A 66 17.01 17.84 -10.38
CA TYR A 66 16.50 16.92 -11.40
C TYR A 66 17.38 16.87 -12.63
N SER A 67 18.13 17.93 -12.92
CA SER A 67 19.03 18.04 -14.07
C SER A 67 20.34 17.28 -13.90
N ALA A 68 20.72 16.97 -12.64
CA ALA A 68 21.90 16.17 -12.33
C ALA A 68 21.55 15.06 -11.30
N PRO A 69 22.14 13.87 -11.42
CA PRO A 69 21.97 12.82 -10.41
C PRO A 69 22.67 13.19 -9.10
N MET A 70 22.14 12.69 -7.99
CA MET A 70 22.75 12.83 -6.66
C MET A 70 23.94 11.89 -6.53
N GLN A 71 25.09 12.44 -6.09
CA GLN A 71 26.25 11.63 -5.75
C GLN A 71 26.04 11.03 -4.36
N VAL A 72 25.92 9.70 -4.30
CA VAL A 72 25.68 8.93 -3.07
C VAL A 72 26.73 7.82 -3.01
N ALA A 73 27.77 8.02 -2.21
CA ALA A 73 29.01 7.22 -2.26
C ALA A 73 29.56 7.16 -3.70
N ASP A 74 29.74 5.95 -4.23
CA ASP A 74 30.22 5.71 -5.60
C ASP A 74 29.10 5.64 -6.65
N LEU A 75 27.84 5.91 -6.24
CA LEU A 75 26.67 5.83 -7.11
C LEU A 75 26.19 7.22 -7.53
N LEU A 76 25.66 7.29 -8.75
CA LEU A 76 24.95 8.45 -9.28
C LEU A 76 23.49 8.05 -9.43
N LEU A 77 22.62 8.54 -8.55
CA LEU A 77 21.21 8.19 -8.49
C LEU A 77 20.31 9.42 -8.59
N PRO A 78 19.25 9.41 -9.40
CA PRO A 78 18.38 10.55 -9.56
C PRO A 78 17.46 10.75 -8.36
N PHE A 79 17.19 12.00 -8.00
CA PHE A 79 16.08 12.34 -7.12
C PHE A 79 14.79 12.45 -7.93
N ILE A 80 13.88 11.50 -7.75
CA ILE A 80 12.69 11.34 -8.61
C ILE A 80 11.37 11.72 -7.93
N TYR A 81 11.42 12.31 -6.74
CA TYR A 81 10.24 12.70 -5.99
C TYR A 81 9.81 14.13 -6.32
N PRO A 82 8.49 14.45 -6.28
CA PRO A 82 8.03 15.83 -6.34
C PRO A 82 8.72 16.70 -5.28
N PRO A 83 8.86 18.02 -5.49
CA PRO A 83 9.53 18.93 -4.55
C PRO A 83 8.98 18.91 -3.12
N PHE A 84 7.68 18.62 -2.95
CA PHE A 84 7.10 18.45 -1.62
C PHE A 84 7.65 17.20 -0.91
N GLY A 85 8.08 16.18 -1.64
CA GLY A 85 8.79 15.03 -1.09
C GLY A 85 10.13 15.43 -0.44
N ALA A 86 10.85 16.38 -1.03
CA ALA A 86 12.04 16.94 -0.39
C ALA A 86 11.66 17.76 0.85
N LEU A 87 10.66 18.64 0.75
CA LEU A 87 10.23 19.51 1.84
C LEU A 87 9.84 18.73 3.11
N ILE A 88 9.09 17.61 2.96
CA ILE A 88 8.66 16.78 4.10
C ILE A 88 9.83 16.06 4.79
N LEU A 89 10.93 15.84 4.08
CA LEU A 89 12.13 15.16 4.60
C LEU A 89 13.17 16.12 5.18
N VAL A 90 12.93 17.43 5.16
CA VAL A 90 13.82 18.44 5.79
C VAL A 90 14.16 18.08 7.25
N PRO A 91 13.23 17.62 8.11
CA PRO A 91 13.54 17.25 9.49
C PRO A 91 14.56 16.11 9.62
N LEU A 92 14.65 15.23 8.62
CA LEU A 92 15.63 14.13 8.55
C LEU A 92 16.96 14.54 7.89
N THR A 93 17.11 15.81 7.51
CA THR A 93 18.31 16.31 6.80
C THR A 93 18.94 17.51 7.49
N ALA A 94 18.12 18.44 7.99
CA ALA A 94 18.58 19.71 8.54
C ALA A 94 19.48 19.61 9.79
N PRO A 95 19.27 18.68 10.76
CA PRO A 95 20.15 18.57 11.91
C PRO A 95 21.53 18.02 11.50
N GLU A 96 22.60 18.77 11.79
CA GLU A 96 23.98 18.37 11.46
C GLU A 96 24.43 17.07 12.15
N TRP A 97 23.92 16.81 13.35
CA TRP A 97 24.22 15.58 14.11
C TRP A 97 23.57 14.33 13.55
N LEU A 98 22.56 14.49 12.69
CA LEU A 98 21.81 13.38 12.11
C LEU A 98 22.56 12.85 10.88
N THR A 99 23.22 11.69 11.02
CA THR A 99 23.90 10.99 9.92
C THR A 99 22.92 10.34 8.98
N ASP A 100 23.38 9.84 7.82
CA ASP A 100 22.54 9.09 6.87
C ASP A 100 22.04 7.79 7.51
N ASP A 101 22.90 7.10 8.26
CA ASP A 101 22.55 5.86 8.96
C ASP A 101 21.46 6.12 10.02
N LEU A 102 21.65 7.14 10.87
CA LEU A 102 20.68 7.45 11.91
C LEU A 102 19.34 7.93 11.31
N ALA A 103 19.35 8.66 10.21
CA ALA A 103 18.13 9.03 9.49
C ALA A 103 17.44 7.80 8.89
N GLY A 104 18.22 6.85 8.36
CA GLY A 104 17.77 5.54 7.90
C GLY A 104 17.14 4.73 9.03
N ASP A 105 17.78 4.65 10.18
CA ASP A 105 17.26 3.95 11.37
C ASP A 105 15.93 4.52 11.84
N VAL A 106 15.81 5.85 11.90
CA VAL A 106 14.54 6.53 12.22
C VAL A 106 13.46 6.15 11.20
N MET A 107 13.77 6.15 9.91
CA MET A 107 12.82 5.75 8.86
C MET A 107 12.39 4.30 9.02
N ILE A 108 13.33 3.38 9.31
CA ILE A 108 13.05 1.95 9.54
C ILE A 108 12.12 1.77 10.74
N VAL A 109 12.46 2.37 11.88
CA VAL A 109 11.65 2.25 13.11
C VAL A 109 10.24 2.79 12.89
N VAL A 110 10.11 4.01 12.34
CA VAL A 110 8.82 4.65 12.08
C VAL A 110 7.99 3.79 11.10
N SER A 111 8.58 3.32 10.01
CA SER A 111 7.91 2.48 9.02
C SER A 111 7.34 1.21 9.64
N ASN A 112 8.13 0.49 10.41
CA ASN A 112 7.70 -0.78 10.98
C ASN A 112 6.64 -0.61 12.09
N LEU A 113 6.69 0.47 12.85
CA LEU A 113 5.63 0.82 13.81
C LEU A 113 4.33 1.26 13.11
N LEU A 114 4.42 1.93 11.95
CA LEU A 114 3.26 2.26 11.14
C LEU A 114 2.58 1.00 10.56
N ILE A 115 3.33 -0.02 10.14
CA ILE A 115 2.75 -1.32 9.75
C ILE A 115 1.97 -1.94 10.92
N LEU A 116 2.54 -1.94 12.12
CA LEU A 116 1.84 -2.43 13.33
C LEU A 116 0.53 -1.67 13.57
N ALA A 117 0.56 -0.35 13.48
CA ALA A 117 -0.61 0.51 13.67
C ALA A 117 -1.69 0.25 12.60
N CYS A 118 -1.29 0.10 11.33
CA CYS A 118 -2.21 -0.22 10.23
C CYS A 118 -2.85 -1.60 10.44
N LEU A 119 -2.08 -2.63 10.78
CA LEU A 119 -2.59 -3.97 11.08
C LEU A 119 -3.55 -3.95 12.27
N HIS A 120 -3.20 -3.22 13.34
CA HIS A 120 -4.09 -3.08 14.49
C HIS A 120 -5.43 -2.46 14.10
N LEU A 121 -5.41 -1.41 13.28
CA LEU A 121 -6.63 -0.77 12.80
C LEU A 121 -7.46 -1.70 11.90
N ILE A 122 -6.83 -2.49 11.03
CA ILE A 122 -7.51 -3.53 10.24
C ILE A 122 -8.25 -4.48 11.16
N PHE A 123 -7.51 -5.16 12.06
CA PHE A 123 -8.10 -6.21 12.88
C PHE A 123 -9.13 -5.68 13.87
N ARG A 124 -8.91 -4.50 14.44
CA ARG A 124 -9.94 -3.82 15.24
C ARG A 124 -11.21 -3.54 14.46
N THR A 125 -11.10 -3.25 13.16
CA THR A 125 -12.25 -2.94 12.30
C THR A 125 -12.98 -4.20 11.84
N VAL A 126 -12.24 -5.27 11.46
CA VAL A 126 -12.83 -6.48 10.86
C VAL A 126 -13.19 -7.56 11.88
N MET A 127 -12.61 -7.51 13.07
CA MET A 127 -12.86 -8.45 14.18
C MET A 127 -13.87 -7.91 15.21
N LYS A 128 -14.90 -7.19 14.75
CA LYS A 128 -15.99 -6.73 15.62
C LYS A 128 -16.59 -7.90 16.38
N GLY A 129 -16.72 -7.78 17.70
CA GLY A 129 -17.23 -8.85 18.57
C GLY A 129 -16.17 -9.78 19.18
N HIS A 130 -14.93 -9.71 18.73
CA HIS A 130 -13.82 -10.44 19.37
C HIS A 130 -13.24 -9.65 20.56
N SER A 131 -12.64 -10.38 21.52
CA SER A 131 -12.01 -9.75 22.68
C SER A 131 -10.81 -8.88 22.25
N PRO A 132 -10.52 -7.77 22.98
CA PRO A 132 -9.33 -6.96 22.71
C PRO A 132 -8.02 -7.77 22.79
N ALA A 133 -7.97 -8.82 23.60
CA ALA A 133 -6.81 -9.71 23.69
C ALA A 133 -6.63 -10.51 22.40
N THR A 134 -7.71 -11.02 21.79
CA THR A 134 -7.66 -11.72 20.50
C THR A 134 -7.19 -10.78 19.40
N VAL A 135 -7.72 -9.54 19.34
CA VAL A 135 -7.30 -8.54 18.35
C VAL A 135 -5.81 -8.24 18.49
N ARG A 136 -5.31 -8.03 19.71
CA ARG A 136 -3.88 -7.78 19.92
C ARG A 136 -3.01 -8.96 19.52
N ALA A 137 -3.40 -10.19 19.86
CA ALA A 137 -2.64 -11.38 19.49
C ALA A 137 -2.57 -11.58 17.98
N VAL A 138 -3.69 -11.47 17.27
CA VAL A 138 -3.71 -11.55 15.81
C VAL A 138 -2.90 -10.43 15.17
N THR A 139 -3.01 -9.21 15.68
CA THR A 139 -2.20 -8.07 15.20
C THR A 139 -0.70 -8.35 15.36
N ALA A 140 -0.27 -8.76 16.55
CA ALA A 140 1.15 -8.97 16.87
C ALA A 140 1.76 -10.11 16.04
N VAL A 141 1.03 -11.23 15.89
CA VAL A 141 1.47 -12.36 15.05
C VAL A 141 1.53 -11.98 13.58
N SER A 142 0.52 -11.26 13.07
CA SER A 142 0.52 -10.76 11.70
C SER A 142 1.66 -9.78 11.44
N TRP A 143 1.94 -8.91 12.40
CA TRP A 143 3.07 -7.98 12.32
C TRP A 143 4.42 -8.71 12.31
N ALA A 144 4.61 -9.70 13.17
CA ALA A 144 5.81 -10.52 13.16
C ALA A 144 6.04 -11.19 11.80
N GLY A 145 4.98 -11.78 11.20
CA GLY A 145 5.05 -12.33 9.85
C GLY A 145 5.35 -11.27 8.79
N ALA A 146 4.74 -10.10 8.89
CA ALA A 146 4.97 -8.99 7.98
C ALA A 146 6.43 -8.49 8.00
N MET A 147 7.11 -8.56 9.15
CA MET A 147 8.52 -8.16 9.28
C MET A 147 9.52 -9.13 8.62
N LEU A 148 9.05 -10.28 8.14
CA LEU A 148 9.89 -11.32 7.56
C LEU A 148 9.75 -11.41 6.03
N ILE A 149 8.87 -10.62 5.42
CA ILE A 149 8.65 -10.70 3.97
C ILE A 149 9.62 -9.82 3.19
N GLU A 150 10.03 -10.30 2.03
CA GLU A 150 11.02 -9.66 1.14
C GLU A 150 10.74 -8.17 0.86
N PRO A 151 9.49 -7.69 0.56
CA PRO A 151 9.25 -6.27 0.33
C PRO A 151 9.57 -5.38 1.54
N VAL A 152 9.43 -5.89 2.77
CA VAL A 152 9.79 -5.16 3.99
C VAL A 152 11.30 -5.17 4.19
N GLU A 153 11.96 -6.28 3.94
CA GLU A 153 13.43 -6.37 4.02
C GLU A 153 14.08 -5.39 3.06
N LEU A 154 13.64 -5.34 1.79
CA LEU A 154 14.15 -4.37 0.82
C LEU A 154 13.78 -2.92 1.17
N ASN A 155 12.54 -2.68 1.63
CA ASN A 155 12.14 -1.33 2.05
C ASN A 155 13.00 -0.80 3.20
N ASN A 156 13.31 -1.67 4.17
CA ASN A 156 14.15 -1.32 5.31
C ASN A 156 15.63 -1.18 4.88
N GLY A 157 16.14 -2.10 4.04
CA GLY A 157 17.52 -2.03 3.54
C GLY A 157 17.83 -0.74 2.78
N PHE A 158 16.86 -0.16 2.10
CA PHE A 158 16.99 1.13 1.42
C PHE A 158 16.55 2.32 2.28
N ALA A 159 15.97 2.10 3.46
CA ALA A 159 15.30 3.10 4.30
C ALA A 159 14.25 3.93 3.54
N GLN A 160 13.39 3.24 2.78
CA GLN A 160 12.39 3.82 1.87
C GLN A 160 11.19 4.44 2.58
N ILE A 161 10.67 5.54 2.00
CA ILE A 161 9.49 6.27 2.49
C ILE A 161 8.15 5.56 2.19
N ASN A 162 8.14 4.44 1.48
CA ASN A 162 6.91 3.80 0.96
C ASN A 162 5.90 3.47 2.05
N VAL A 163 6.34 3.03 3.23
CA VAL A 163 5.43 2.70 4.35
C VAL A 163 4.78 3.94 4.95
N ILE A 164 5.46 5.08 4.98
CA ILE A 164 4.84 6.35 5.40
C ILE A 164 3.74 6.74 4.41
N ILE A 165 4.01 6.63 3.10
CA ILE A 165 3.03 6.87 2.04
C ILE A 165 1.84 5.90 2.17
N LEU A 166 2.11 4.59 2.36
CA LEU A 166 1.09 3.59 2.62
C LEU A 166 0.20 3.99 3.81
N ALA A 167 0.81 4.38 4.93
CA ALA A 167 0.09 4.74 6.14
C ALA A 167 -0.80 5.98 5.95
N LEU A 168 -0.29 7.03 5.28
CA LEU A 168 -1.08 8.21 4.95
C LEU A 168 -2.34 7.83 4.15
N VAL A 169 -2.16 7.09 3.05
CA VAL A 169 -3.26 6.63 2.20
C VAL A 169 -4.22 5.73 2.99
N PHE A 170 -3.67 4.75 3.71
CA PHE A 170 -4.46 3.79 4.47
C PHE A 170 -5.32 4.48 5.54
N PHE A 171 -4.72 5.38 6.32
CA PHE A 171 -5.46 6.14 7.33
C PHE A 171 -6.50 7.08 6.74
N ASP A 172 -6.33 7.56 5.52
CA ASP A 172 -7.35 8.38 4.85
C ASP A 172 -8.55 7.56 4.37
N LEU A 173 -8.31 6.37 3.81
CA LEU A 173 -9.36 5.54 3.23
C LEU A 173 -10.12 4.71 4.26
N MET A 174 -9.49 4.35 5.39
CA MET A 174 -10.09 3.50 6.42
C MET A 174 -11.36 4.10 7.04
N PRO A 175 -12.41 3.28 7.28
CA PRO A 175 -13.63 3.71 7.96
C PRO A 175 -13.35 3.95 9.46
N ARG A 176 -13.08 5.21 9.82
CA ARG A 176 -12.77 5.64 11.20
C ARG A 176 -13.23 7.09 11.45
N LYS A 177 -13.27 7.50 12.70
CA LYS A 177 -13.38 8.94 13.03
C LYS A 177 -12.15 9.67 12.51
N ARG A 178 -12.35 10.76 11.78
CA ARG A 178 -11.29 11.55 11.15
C ARG A 178 -11.16 12.92 11.82
N LEU A 179 -9.92 13.38 11.92
CA LEU A 179 -9.61 14.76 12.33
C LEU A 179 -9.61 15.69 11.12
N LEU A 180 -9.17 15.17 9.96
CA LEU A 180 -9.12 15.90 8.69
C LEU A 180 -10.19 15.36 7.72
N PRO A 181 -10.69 16.17 6.79
CA PRO A 181 -11.58 15.70 5.73
C PRO A 181 -10.97 14.54 4.94
N GLN A 182 -11.80 13.61 4.52
CA GLN A 182 -11.36 12.48 3.68
C GLN A 182 -10.82 12.99 2.34
N GLY A 183 -9.72 12.42 1.88
CA GLY A 183 -8.95 12.90 0.72
C GLY A 183 -7.70 13.68 1.11
N THR A 184 -7.67 14.32 2.31
CA THR A 184 -6.54 15.16 2.72
C THR A 184 -5.21 14.40 2.74
N LEU A 185 -5.14 13.23 3.40
CA LEU A 185 -3.89 12.48 3.51
C LEU A 185 -3.53 11.80 2.19
N LEU A 186 -4.50 11.44 1.36
CA LEU A 186 -4.25 10.97 0.00
C LEU A 186 -3.58 12.07 -0.84
N GLY A 187 -4.07 13.31 -0.74
CA GLY A 187 -3.46 14.45 -1.42
C GLY A 187 -2.03 14.74 -0.95
N VAL A 188 -1.78 14.66 0.35
CA VAL A 188 -0.42 14.77 0.92
C VAL A 188 0.48 13.65 0.37
N ALA A 189 0.02 12.40 0.40
CA ALA A 189 0.77 11.26 -0.13
C ALA A 189 1.08 11.42 -1.63
N ALA A 190 0.12 11.93 -2.41
CA ALA A 190 0.29 12.20 -3.84
C ALA A 190 1.29 13.33 -4.11
N ALA A 191 1.37 14.33 -3.23
CA ALA A 191 2.36 15.38 -3.33
C ALA A 191 3.79 14.92 -2.95
N ILE A 192 3.91 13.88 -2.12
CA ILE A 192 5.21 13.24 -1.82
C ILE A 192 5.65 12.33 -2.98
N LYS A 193 4.73 11.55 -3.54
CA LYS A 193 4.96 10.59 -4.63
C LYS A 193 3.68 10.45 -5.43
N LEU A 194 3.73 10.46 -6.76
CA LEU A 194 2.53 10.52 -7.59
C LEU A 194 1.70 9.22 -7.62
N SER A 195 2.34 8.06 -7.42
CA SER A 195 1.65 6.76 -7.51
C SER A 195 0.41 6.64 -6.60
N PRO A 196 0.33 7.23 -5.39
CA PRO A 196 -0.89 7.23 -4.57
C PRO A 196 -2.13 7.82 -5.23
N LEU A 197 -2.02 8.65 -6.28
CA LEU A 197 -3.19 9.15 -7.02
C LEU A 197 -4.10 8.03 -7.51
N ALA A 198 -3.54 6.87 -7.88
CA ALA A 198 -4.31 5.71 -8.29
C ALA A 198 -5.24 5.18 -7.16
N MET A 199 -4.96 5.49 -5.89
CA MET A 199 -5.84 5.16 -4.77
C MET A 199 -7.12 5.97 -4.75
N GLY A 200 -7.18 7.06 -5.51
CA GLY A 200 -8.39 7.84 -5.77
C GLY A 200 -9.49 7.05 -6.50
N LEU A 201 -9.16 5.93 -7.15
CA LEU A 201 -10.14 5.03 -7.76
C LEU A 201 -11.18 4.55 -6.73
N PHE A 202 -10.81 4.38 -5.47
CA PHE A 202 -11.74 4.07 -4.38
C PHE A 202 -12.84 5.13 -4.23
N PHE A 203 -12.49 6.40 -4.32
CA PHE A 203 -13.45 7.50 -4.25
C PHE A 203 -14.30 7.56 -5.51
N LEU A 204 -13.72 7.35 -6.69
CA LEU A 204 -14.44 7.30 -7.96
C LEU A 204 -15.52 6.20 -7.95
N VAL A 205 -15.15 4.98 -7.53
CA VAL A 205 -16.08 3.84 -7.42
C VAL A 205 -17.25 4.15 -6.47
N ARG A 206 -16.98 4.87 -5.38
CA ARG A 206 -17.98 5.29 -4.40
C ARG A 206 -18.71 6.60 -4.77
N ARG A 207 -18.33 7.23 -5.88
CA ARG A 207 -18.84 8.56 -6.30
C ARG A 207 -18.65 9.65 -5.24
N ASP A 208 -17.59 9.53 -4.43
CA ASP A 208 -17.25 10.51 -3.40
C ASP A 208 -16.45 11.68 -4.02
N LEU A 209 -17.18 12.58 -4.70
CA LEU A 209 -16.60 13.73 -5.36
C LEU A 209 -15.94 14.70 -4.37
N ARG A 210 -16.47 14.78 -3.14
CA ARG A 210 -15.88 15.63 -2.10
C ARG A 210 -14.48 15.15 -1.74
N ALA A 211 -14.29 13.87 -1.49
CA ALA A 211 -12.97 13.32 -1.18
C ALA A 211 -11.98 13.51 -2.33
N ILE A 212 -12.44 13.38 -3.59
CA ILE A 212 -11.62 13.65 -4.78
C ILE A 212 -11.17 15.11 -4.81
N VAL A 213 -12.09 16.06 -4.62
CA VAL A 213 -11.77 17.50 -4.60
C VAL A 213 -10.81 17.82 -3.44
N VAL A 214 -11.08 17.30 -2.24
CA VAL A 214 -10.20 17.49 -1.08
C VAL A 214 -8.80 16.94 -1.36
N ALA A 215 -8.67 15.76 -1.97
CA ALA A 215 -7.37 15.19 -2.33
C ALA A 215 -6.64 16.09 -3.34
N GLY A 216 -7.34 16.57 -4.37
CA GLY A 216 -6.77 17.51 -5.33
C GLY A 216 -6.30 18.82 -4.68
N VAL A 217 -7.16 19.44 -3.87
CA VAL A 217 -6.82 20.69 -3.15
C VAL A 217 -5.63 20.46 -2.21
N SER A 218 -5.61 19.35 -1.47
CA SER A 218 -4.50 19.03 -0.57
C SER A 218 -3.19 18.83 -1.33
N ALA A 219 -3.21 18.09 -2.45
CA ALA A 219 -2.02 17.88 -3.28
C ALA A 219 -1.50 19.20 -3.85
N VAL A 220 -2.39 20.05 -4.38
CA VAL A 220 -2.03 21.39 -4.89
C VAL A 220 -1.48 22.26 -3.78
N ALA A 221 -2.10 22.29 -2.60
CA ALA A 221 -1.61 23.07 -1.46
C ALA A 221 -0.20 22.64 -1.04
N CYS A 222 0.07 21.34 -0.95
CA CYS A 222 1.42 20.81 -0.66
C CYS A 222 2.43 21.19 -1.76
N THR A 223 2.03 21.11 -3.03
CA THR A 223 2.88 21.52 -4.16
C THR A 223 3.18 23.02 -4.10
N VAL A 224 2.17 23.86 -3.79
CA VAL A 224 2.35 25.32 -3.63
C VAL A 224 3.31 25.63 -2.45
N LEU A 225 3.19 24.91 -1.33
CA LEU A 225 4.12 25.07 -0.22
C LEU A 225 5.57 24.78 -0.64
N ALA A 226 5.82 23.74 -1.42
CA ALA A 226 7.14 23.47 -1.96
C ALA A 226 7.60 24.54 -2.98
N ALA A 227 6.68 25.01 -3.83
CA ALA A 227 6.94 26.05 -4.82
C ALA A 227 7.30 27.40 -4.18
N LEU A 228 6.73 27.74 -3.02
CA LEU A 228 7.09 28.94 -2.26
C LEU A 228 8.54 28.89 -1.71
N VAL A 229 9.08 27.67 -1.52
CA VAL A 229 10.48 27.47 -1.12
C VAL A 229 11.38 27.40 -2.35
N ARG A 230 11.00 26.64 -3.36
CA ARG A 230 11.77 26.37 -4.57
C ARG A 230 10.88 26.34 -5.81
N TRP A 231 10.66 27.52 -6.37
CA TRP A 231 9.83 27.69 -7.58
C TRP A 231 10.43 26.99 -8.80
N ASP A 232 11.71 27.22 -9.05
CA ASP A 232 12.47 26.68 -10.17
C ASP A 232 12.41 25.14 -10.20
N ALA A 233 12.74 24.46 -9.10
CA ALA A 233 12.66 23.01 -8.98
C ALA A 233 11.22 22.49 -9.17
N THR A 234 10.21 23.25 -8.70
CA THR A 234 8.82 22.86 -8.89
C THR A 234 8.42 22.94 -10.36
N VAL A 235 8.81 24.00 -11.06
CA VAL A 235 8.56 24.12 -12.50
C VAL A 235 9.31 23.03 -13.27
N GLU A 236 10.58 22.78 -12.97
CA GLU A 236 11.39 21.74 -13.62
C GLU A 236 10.74 20.36 -13.45
N PHE A 237 10.31 20.00 -12.23
CA PHE A 237 9.66 18.72 -11.98
C PHE A 237 8.43 18.52 -12.86
N PHE A 238 7.49 19.46 -12.87
CA PHE A 238 6.22 19.29 -13.58
C PHE A 238 6.33 19.52 -15.08
N SER A 239 7.31 20.32 -15.56
CA SER A 239 7.46 20.59 -16.98
C SER A 239 8.36 19.59 -17.73
N THR A 240 9.36 19.03 -17.06
CA THR A 240 10.41 18.20 -17.67
C THR A 240 10.47 16.81 -17.04
N THR A 241 10.80 16.72 -15.74
CA THR A 241 11.08 15.46 -15.06
C THR A 241 9.89 14.51 -15.10
N LEU A 242 8.69 14.98 -14.78
CA LEU A 242 7.47 14.17 -14.79
C LEU A 242 7.18 13.54 -16.16
N ARG A 243 7.52 14.24 -17.26
CA ARG A 243 7.30 13.72 -18.63
C ARG A 243 8.30 12.63 -19.00
N GLY A 244 9.52 12.71 -18.44
CA GLY A 244 10.58 11.69 -18.61
C GLY A 244 10.38 10.45 -17.75
N MET A 245 9.57 10.52 -16.70
CA MET A 245 9.38 9.41 -15.75
C MET A 245 8.92 8.13 -16.44
N GLY A 246 9.62 7.04 -16.14
CA GLY A 246 9.37 5.72 -16.73
C GLY A 246 10.32 5.39 -17.88
N THR A 247 11.27 6.26 -18.18
CA THR A 247 12.44 5.97 -19.04
C THR A 247 13.62 5.50 -18.16
N GLU A 248 14.57 4.80 -18.75
CA GLU A 248 15.74 4.29 -18.03
C GLU A 248 16.60 5.41 -17.43
N SER A 249 16.75 6.51 -18.14
CA SER A 249 17.52 7.68 -17.72
C SER A 249 17.03 8.31 -16.41
N GLU A 250 15.72 8.21 -16.12
CA GLU A 250 15.10 8.85 -14.97
C GLU A 250 15.21 8.03 -13.68
N PHE A 251 15.47 6.71 -13.77
CA PHE A 251 15.49 5.84 -12.59
C PHE A 251 16.89 5.34 -12.23
N GLY A 252 17.90 5.61 -13.06
CA GLY A 252 19.26 5.11 -12.86
C GLY A 252 19.38 3.58 -12.92
N VAL A 253 18.28 2.87 -13.11
CA VAL A 253 18.19 1.40 -13.19
C VAL A 253 17.26 1.04 -14.34
N ASN A 254 17.62 0.00 -15.11
CA ASN A 254 16.78 -0.50 -16.19
C ASN A 254 15.39 -0.89 -15.67
N THR A 255 14.35 -0.28 -16.23
CA THR A 255 12.97 -0.50 -15.79
C THR A 255 12.41 -1.88 -16.17
N ALA A 256 13.10 -2.65 -17.04
CA ALA A 256 12.82 -4.07 -17.29
C ALA A 256 13.37 -4.99 -16.20
N TYR A 257 14.20 -4.48 -15.28
CA TYR A 257 14.80 -5.23 -14.17
C TYR A 257 13.76 -6.05 -13.42
N GLN A 258 14.13 -7.28 -13.00
CA GLN A 258 13.21 -8.25 -12.42
C GLN A 258 12.47 -7.76 -11.15
N SER A 259 13.03 -6.81 -10.42
CA SER A 259 12.36 -6.20 -9.26
C SER A 259 11.11 -5.42 -9.66
N ASN A 260 11.02 -4.91 -10.92
CA ASN A 260 9.83 -4.19 -11.38
C ASN A 260 8.64 -5.13 -11.54
N SER A 261 7.82 -5.22 -10.52
CA SER A 261 6.64 -6.07 -10.41
C SER A 261 5.35 -5.35 -10.88
N SER A 262 5.46 -4.54 -11.94
CA SER A 262 4.33 -3.90 -12.65
C SER A 262 4.01 -4.63 -13.94
N ILE A 263 2.81 -4.36 -14.50
CA ILE A 263 2.44 -4.90 -15.82
C ILE A 263 3.36 -4.35 -16.93
N LYS A 264 3.86 -3.11 -16.80
CA LYS A 264 4.82 -2.55 -17.74
C LYS A 264 6.15 -3.32 -17.70
N GLY A 265 6.65 -3.62 -16.50
CA GLY A 265 7.84 -4.44 -16.32
C GLY A 265 7.70 -5.84 -16.93
N VAL A 266 6.53 -6.47 -16.79
CA VAL A 266 6.22 -7.74 -17.46
C VAL A 266 6.33 -7.60 -18.98
N ILE A 267 5.65 -6.61 -19.58
CA ILE A 267 5.66 -6.38 -21.03
C ILE A 267 7.09 -6.21 -21.54
N MET A 268 7.90 -5.38 -20.85
CA MET A 268 9.27 -5.08 -21.24
C MET A 268 10.16 -6.34 -21.23
N ARG A 269 10.03 -7.19 -20.22
CA ARG A 269 10.82 -8.44 -20.11
C ARG A 269 10.51 -9.47 -21.20
N PHE A 270 9.38 -9.39 -21.89
CA PHE A 270 9.06 -10.28 -23.01
C PHE A 270 9.81 -9.92 -24.30
N PHE A 271 10.45 -8.76 -24.39
CA PHE A 271 11.41 -8.48 -25.47
C PHE A 271 12.69 -9.31 -25.30
N ASN A 272 13.44 -9.50 -26.38
CA ASN A 272 14.64 -10.35 -26.38
C ASN A 272 15.94 -9.54 -26.37
N SER A 273 15.89 -8.22 -26.44
CA SER A 273 17.04 -7.34 -26.26
C SER A 273 16.57 -5.91 -25.92
N GLN A 274 17.49 -5.09 -25.39
CA GLN A 274 17.24 -3.68 -25.12
C GLN A 274 16.97 -2.91 -26.42
N GLU A 275 17.70 -3.19 -27.51
CA GLU A 275 17.51 -2.51 -28.80
C GLU A 275 16.09 -2.76 -29.36
N LEU A 276 15.58 -4.00 -29.24
CA LEU A 276 14.21 -4.32 -29.65
C LEU A 276 13.19 -3.60 -28.78
N LEU A 277 13.43 -3.49 -27.50
CA LEU A 277 12.58 -2.77 -26.55
C LEU A 277 12.50 -1.29 -26.94
N ASP A 278 13.65 -0.65 -27.18
CA ASP A 278 13.75 0.77 -27.55
C ASP A 278 13.10 1.05 -28.90
N ALA A 279 13.33 0.16 -29.87
CA ALA A 279 12.68 0.27 -31.20
C ALA A 279 11.15 0.15 -31.14
N HIS A 280 10.60 -0.47 -30.09
CA HIS A 280 9.16 -0.70 -29.92
C HIS A 280 8.56 0.05 -28.71
N GLY A 281 9.19 1.11 -28.22
CA GLY A 281 8.74 1.87 -27.06
C GLY A 281 7.28 2.35 -27.12
N THR A 282 6.81 2.75 -28.33
CA THR A 282 5.39 3.10 -28.56
C THR A 282 4.48 1.90 -28.33
N LEU A 283 4.83 0.70 -28.84
CA LEU A 283 4.05 -0.53 -28.63
C LEU A 283 4.00 -0.89 -27.15
N VAL A 284 5.11 -0.81 -26.44
CA VAL A 284 5.18 -1.05 -24.98
C VAL A 284 4.21 -0.13 -24.26
N ASN A 285 4.21 1.16 -24.56
CA ASN A 285 3.33 2.13 -23.92
C ASN A 285 1.84 1.90 -24.26
N VAL A 286 1.51 1.52 -25.50
CA VAL A 286 0.15 1.16 -25.90
C VAL A 286 -0.33 -0.09 -25.16
N LEU A 287 0.49 -1.15 -25.14
CA LEU A 287 0.16 -2.39 -24.41
C LEU A 287 0.00 -2.11 -22.92
N TRP A 288 0.92 -1.35 -22.31
CA TRP A 288 0.81 -0.94 -20.92
C TRP A 288 -0.49 -0.17 -20.64
N LEU A 289 -0.86 0.78 -21.49
CA LEU A 289 -2.12 1.53 -21.35
C LEU A 289 -3.34 0.61 -21.44
N VAL A 290 -3.38 -0.28 -22.43
CA VAL A 290 -4.51 -1.21 -22.64
C VAL A 290 -4.65 -2.15 -21.42
N PHE A 291 -3.56 -2.79 -21.00
CA PHE A 291 -3.61 -3.68 -19.84
C PHE A 291 -3.90 -2.92 -18.54
N SER A 292 -3.40 -1.69 -18.38
CA SER A 292 -3.73 -0.86 -17.22
C SER A 292 -5.22 -0.53 -17.16
N LEU A 293 -5.85 -0.17 -18.27
CA LEU A 293 -7.29 0.08 -18.33
C LEU A 293 -8.10 -1.18 -18.02
N LEU A 294 -7.68 -2.35 -18.50
CA LEU A 294 -8.30 -3.63 -18.17
C LEU A 294 -8.18 -3.92 -16.66
N LEU A 295 -7.00 -3.72 -16.07
CA LEU A 295 -6.76 -3.95 -14.64
C LEU A 295 -7.55 -2.97 -13.76
N ILE A 296 -7.66 -1.70 -14.18
CA ILE A 296 -8.52 -0.71 -13.51
C ILE A 296 -9.98 -1.15 -13.55
N GLY A 297 -10.47 -1.60 -14.73
CA GLY A 297 -11.83 -2.09 -14.88
C GLY A 297 -12.13 -3.32 -14.03
N LEU A 298 -11.24 -4.33 -14.06
CA LEU A 298 -11.36 -5.54 -13.23
C LEU A 298 -11.27 -5.23 -11.73
N GLY A 299 -10.32 -4.38 -11.35
CA GLY A 299 -10.16 -3.94 -9.96
C GLY A 299 -11.40 -3.17 -9.46
N ALA A 300 -11.91 -2.22 -10.26
CA ALA A 300 -13.13 -1.49 -9.94
C ALA A 300 -14.34 -2.42 -9.80
N TRP A 301 -14.51 -3.38 -10.71
CA TRP A 301 -15.55 -4.40 -10.60
C TRP A 301 -15.44 -5.20 -9.28
N LEU A 302 -14.22 -5.65 -8.94
CA LEU A 302 -13.99 -6.41 -7.71
C LEU A 302 -14.22 -5.55 -6.46
N MET A 303 -13.79 -4.28 -6.49
CA MET A 303 -14.08 -3.31 -5.43
C MET A 303 -15.59 -3.10 -5.23
N ILE A 304 -16.36 -2.95 -6.31
CA ILE A 304 -17.81 -2.86 -6.25
C ILE A 304 -18.42 -4.11 -5.61
N ALA A 305 -17.94 -5.29 -6.01
CA ALA A 305 -18.41 -6.56 -5.46
C ALA A 305 -18.14 -6.68 -3.95
N LEU A 306 -17.00 -6.19 -3.49
CA LEU A 306 -16.62 -6.13 -2.08
C LEU A 306 -17.44 -5.09 -1.30
N LEU A 307 -17.55 -3.88 -1.83
CA LEU A 307 -18.32 -2.78 -1.20
C LEU A 307 -19.80 -3.14 -1.04
N ARG A 308 -20.40 -3.85 -2.01
CA ARG A 308 -21.76 -4.36 -1.90
C ARG A 308 -21.94 -5.41 -0.79
N ARG A 309 -20.84 -5.91 -0.21
CA ARG A 309 -20.78 -6.86 0.90
C ARG A 309 -20.26 -6.23 2.21
N ASP A 310 -20.19 -4.91 2.27
CA ASP A 310 -19.62 -4.13 3.38
C ASP A 310 -18.16 -4.49 3.69
N LEU A 311 -17.42 -5.00 2.69
CA LEU A 311 -16.00 -5.35 2.79
C LEU A 311 -15.12 -4.18 2.35
N VAL A 312 -15.27 -3.05 3.05
CA VAL A 312 -14.61 -1.78 2.69
C VAL A 312 -13.09 -1.87 2.75
N VAL A 313 -12.55 -2.52 3.78
CA VAL A 313 -11.09 -2.68 3.95
C VAL A 313 -10.50 -3.53 2.83
N ASP A 314 -11.21 -4.59 2.45
CA ASP A 314 -10.83 -5.49 1.36
C ASP A 314 -10.83 -4.74 0.00
N ALA A 315 -11.79 -3.86 -0.22
CA ALA A 315 -11.84 -3.01 -1.42
C ALA A 315 -10.64 -2.03 -1.49
N ILE A 316 -10.20 -1.46 -0.35
CA ILE A 316 -8.99 -0.63 -0.28
C ILE A 316 -7.76 -1.46 -0.67
N MET A 317 -7.64 -2.72 -0.22
CA MET A 317 -6.51 -3.59 -0.56
C MET A 317 -6.49 -3.95 -2.06
N VAL A 318 -7.66 -4.19 -2.67
CA VAL A 318 -7.76 -4.38 -4.13
C VAL A 318 -7.30 -3.13 -4.86
N ASN A 319 -7.70 -1.93 -4.41
CA ASN A 319 -7.24 -0.69 -5.04
C ASN A 319 -5.71 -0.50 -4.92
N ALA A 320 -5.12 -0.84 -3.76
CA ALA A 320 -3.67 -0.82 -3.60
C ALA A 320 -2.97 -1.77 -4.60
N THR A 321 -3.53 -2.95 -4.83
CA THR A 321 -3.01 -3.88 -5.84
C THR A 321 -3.17 -3.32 -7.26
N VAL A 322 -4.29 -2.64 -7.59
CA VAL A 322 -4.43 -1.91 -8.87
C VAL A 322 -3.30 -0.91 -9.04
N MET A 323 -3.06 -0.05 -8.03
CA MET A 323 -1.99 0.96 -8.06
C MET A 323 -0.62 0.34 -8.35
N LEU A 324 -0.29 -0.76 -7.68
CA LEU A 324 0.99 -1.45 -7.85
C LEU A 324 1.13 -2.06 -9.25
N LEU A 325 0.08 -2.66 -9.77
CA LEU A 325 0.10 -3.32 -11.08
C LEU A 325 0.19 -2.34 -12.25
N ILE A 326 -0.52 -1.19 -12.19
CA ILE A 326 -0.58 -0.23 -13.29
C ILE A 326 0.54 0.82 -13.27
N SER A 327 1.25 0.97 -12.15
CA SER A 327 2.39 1.87 -12.07
C SER A 327 3.42 1.53 -13.15
N PRO A 328 4.01 2.50 -13.85
CA PRO A 328 5.04 2.21 -14.86
C PRO A 328 6.25 1.52 -14.25
N VAL A 329 6.54 1.83 -12.98
CA VAL A 329 7.56 1.16 -12.19
C VAL A 329 6.99 0.83 -10.82
N SER A 330 7.09 -0.43 -10.42
CA SER A 330 6.65 -0.95 -9.13
C SER A 330 7.69 -1.94 -8.61
N TRP A 331 8.77 -1.39 -8.03
CA TRP A 331 9.83 -2.19 -7.44
C TRP A 331 9.29 -3.10 -6.34
N SER A 332 10.00 -4.17 -6.03
CA SER A 332 9.58 -5.15 -5.02
C SER A 332 9.27 -4.48 -3.66
N HIS A 333 10.09 -3.53 -3.24
CA HIS A 333 9.84 -2.76 -2.00
C HIS A 333 8.63 -1.80 -2.05
N HIS A 334 7.99 -1.56 -3.21
CA HIS A 334 6.70 -0.89 -3.27
C HIS A 334 5.55 -1.79 -2.82
N TRP A 335 5.74 -3.12 -2.87
CA TRP A 335 4.75 -4.11 -2.48
C TRP A 335 4.65 -4.32 -0.95
N VAL A 336 5.14 -3.38 -0.16
CA VAL A 336 4.92 -3.34 1.30
C VAL A 336 3.43 -3.40 1.69
N TRP A 337 2.52 -3.12 0.77
CA TRP A 337 1.08 -3.33 0.94
C TRP A 337 0.72 -4.79 1.24
N LEU A 338 1.55 -5.75 0.85
CA LEU A 338 1.37 -7.17 1.17
C LEU A 338 1.39 -7.44 2.68
N THR A 339 2.02 -6.57 3.48
CA THR A 339 1.97 -6.62 4.95
C THR A 339 0.54 -6.51 5.49
N LEU A 340 -0.35 -5.84 4.76
CA LEU A 340 -1.76 -5.64 5.11
C LEU A 340 -2.67 -6.60 4.34
N ILE A 341 -2.39 -6.83 3.06
CA ILE A 341 -3.21 -7.64 2.15
C ILE A 341 -3.24 -9.10 2.62
N ILE A 342 -2.07 -9.72 2.83
CA ILE A 342 -1.97 -11.15 3.14
C ILE A 342 -2.65 -11.49 4.48
N PRO A 343 -2.37 -10.81 5.61
CA PRO A 343 -3.03 -11.13 6.86
C PRO A 343 -4.54 -10.91 6.83
N LEU A 344 -5.02 -9.85 6.16
CA LEU A 344 -6.45 -9.61 5.99
C LEU A 344 -7.11 -10.72 5.16
N ALA A 345 -6.53 -11.06 4.01
CA ALA A 345 -7.07 -12.11 3.13
C ALA A 345 -7.06 -13.48 3.81
N ALA A 346 -6.00 -13.82 4.56
CA ALA A 346 -5.94 -15.04 5.36
C ALA A 346 -7.05 -15.07 6.43
N TRP A 347 -7.27 -13.95 7.14
CA TRP A 347 -8.37 -13.82 8.08
C TRP A 347 -9.73 -14.03 7.40
N ARG A 348 -9.95 -13.47 6.21
CA ARG A 348 -11.20 -13.66 5.44
C ARG A 348 -11.40 -15.11 5.00
N CYS A 349 -10.34 -15.80 4.58
CA CYS A 349 -10.38 -17.20 4.22
C CYS A 349 -10.86 -18.10 5.39
N VAL A 350 -10.45 -17.75 6.60
CA VAL A 350 -10.79 -18.56 7.80
C VAL A 350 -12.18 -18.21 8.36
N THR A 351 -12.62 -16.95 8.24
CA THR A 351 -13.78 -16.45 9.00
C THR A 351 -15.01 -16.15 8.16
N LEU A 352 -14.85 -15.78 6.90
CA LEU A 352 -15.95 -15.24 6.10
C LEU A 352 -16.19 -15.99 4.79
N LEU A 353 -15.12 -16.32 4.06
CA LEU A 353 -15.24 -16.83 2.72
C LEU A 353 -15.56 -18.34 2.74
N PRO A 354 -16.70 -18.79 2.17
CA PRO A 354 -17.00 -20.21 2.10
C PRO A 354 -16.13 -20.86 1.01
N ARG A 355 -15.50 -21.99 1.36
CA ARG A 355 -14.67 -22.81 0.45
C ARG A 355 -13.58 -22.00 -0.31
N PRO A 356 -12.75 -21.19 0.36
CA PRO A 356 -11.75 -20.31 -0.27
C PRO A 356 -10.48 -21.07 -0.69
N TRP A 357 -10.61 -22.35 -1.09
CA TRP A 357 -9.46 -23.24 -1.30
C TRP A 357 -8.44 -22.69 -2.29
N PHE A 358 -8.93 -22.16 -3.42
CA PHE A 358 -8.03 -21.61 -4.43
C PHE A 358 -7.31 -20.35 -3.91
N LEU A 359 -8.06 -19.39 -3.33
CA LEU A 359 -7.47 -18.20 -2.73
C LEU A 359 -6.49 -18.58 -1.61
N GLY A 360 -6.89 -19.50 -0.73
CA GLY A 360 -6.03 -19.99 0.36
C GLY A 360 -4.74 -20.62 -0.15
N ALA A 361 -4.80 -21.43 -1.21
CA ALA A 361 -3.61 -22.02 -1.83
C ALA A 361 -2.69 -20.95 -2.43
N VAL A 362 -3.23 -19.98 -3.17
CA VAL A 362 -2.46 -18.87 -3.73
C VAL A 362 -1.77 -18.06 -2.63
N LEU A 363 -2.51 -17.71 -1.56
CA LEU A 363 -1.95 -16.98 -0.42
C LEU A 363 -0.87 -17.77 0.32
N ALA A 364 -1.05 -19.08 0.49
CA ALA A 364 -0.04 -19.94 1.12
C ALA A 364 1.24 -20.00 0.29
N VAL A 365 1.13 -20.20 -1.02
CA VAL A 365 2.28 -20.18 -1.94
C VAL A 365 2.95 -18.81 -1.93
N TRP A 366 2.17 -17.72 -2.02
CA TRP A 366 2.74 -16.38 -2.02
C TRP A 366 3.46 -16.08 -0.69
N SER A 367 2.82 -16.39 0.43
CA SER A 367 3.47 -16.21 1.76
C SER A 367 4.75 -17.02 1.89
N TRP A 368 4.75 -18.27 1.42
CA TRP A 368 5.96 -19.09 1.43
C TRP A 368 7.08 -18.49 0.59
N LEU A 369 6.79 -18.03 -0.63
CA LEU A 369 7.76 -17.36 -1.50
C LEU A 369 8.32 -16.08 -0.88
N LEU A 370 7.44 -15.25 -0.29
CA LEU A 370 7.83 -14.00 0.36
C LEU A 370 8.72 -14.21 1.60
N LEU A 371 8.53 -15.32 2.31
CA LEU A 371 9.32 -15.67 3.51
C LEU A 371 10.62 -16.41 3.20
N THR A 372 10.76 -16.93 2.01
CA THR A 372 11.95 -17.68 1.58
C THR A 372 12.75 -16.91 0.56
N ASN A 373 12.40 -17.03 -0.71
CA ASN A 373 13.02 -16.32 -1.81
C ASN A 373 12.04 -16.25 -2.99
N PRO A 374 11.50 -15.07 -3.35
CA PRO A 374 10.64 -14.92 -4.52
C PRO A 374 11.33 -15.31 -5.83
N PRO A 375 10.60 -15.91 -6.79
CA PRO A 375 11.16 -16.39 -8.06
C PRO A 375 11.97 -15.37 -8.85
N LYS A 376 11.66 -14.08 -8.69
CA LYS A 376 12.42 -12.99 -9.32
C LYS A 376 13.91 -12.98 -8.94
N TRP A 377 14.28 -13.53 -7.79
CA TRP A 377 15.66 -13.59 -7.29
C TRP A 377 16.35 -14.95 -7.49
N TRP A 378 15.66 -15.95 -8.06
CA TRP A 378 16.22 -17.31 -8.21
C TRP A 378 17.41 -17.38 -9.17
N TYR A 379 17.53 -16.42 -10.06
CA TYR A 379 18.58 -16.39 -11.09
C TYR A 379 19.70 -15.38 -10.77
N GLY A 380 19.66 -14.75 -9.59
CA GLY A 380 20.60 -13.71 -9.16
C GLY A 380 20.05 -12.29 -9.26
N ASP A 381 20.83 -11.32 -8.80
CA ASP A 381 20.42 -9.91 -8.71
C ASP A 381 20.68 -9.14 -10.03
N ALA A 382 21.82 -9.38 -10.66
CA ALA A 382 22.24 -8.66 -11.88
C ALA A 382 22.09 -9.56 -13.12
N ILE A 383 20.86 -10.03 -13.39
CA ILE A 383 20.58 -10.90 -14.51
C ILE A 383 20.24 -10.12 -15.78
N ASP A 384 20.66 -10.64 -16.94
CA ASP A 384 20.12 -10.19 -18.22
C ASP A 384 18.71 -10.74 -18.41
N VAL A 385 17.71 -9.91 -18.11
CA VAL A 385 16.28 -10.28 -18.20
C VAL A 385 15.84 -10.58 -19.63
N PHE A 386 16.56 -10.10 -20.64
CA PHE A 386 16.25 -10.33 -22.06
C PHE A 386 16.68 -11.71 -22.53
N ALA A 387 17.76 -12.24 -21.94
CA ALA A 387 18.29 -13.58 -22.24
C ALA A 387 17.48 -14.73 -21.58
N LEU A 388 16.56 -14.41 -20.68
CA LEU A 388 15.73 -15.40 -20.01
C LEU A 388 14.79 -16.13 -20.99
N SER A 389 14.58 -17.43 -20.77
CA SER A 389 13.53 -18.19 -21.44
C SER A 389 12.14 -17.69 -21.06
N ILE A 390 11.11 -17.98 -21.86
CA ILE A 390 9.73 -17.58 -21.59
C ILE A 390 9.27 -18.03 -20.20
N VAL A 391 9.59 -19.25 -19.79
CA VAL A 391 9.24 -19.77 -18.46
C VAL A 391 9.93 -18.96 -17.36
N GLN A 392 11.19 -18.62 -17.50
CA GLN A 392 11.91 -17.78 -16.55
C GLN A 392 11.34 -16.36 -16.50
N LYS A 393 11.00 -15.75 -17.66
CA LYS A 393 10.31 -14.44 -17.73
C LYS A 393 8.98 -14.42 -17.00
N VAL A 394 8.21 -15.53 -17.08
CA VAL A 394 6.99 -15.70 -16.29
C VAL A 394 7.33 -15.81 -14.81
N LEU A 395 8.29 -16.65 -14.42
CA LEU A 395 8.67 -16.84 -13.01
C LEU A 395 9.15 -15.55 -12.35
N VAL A 396 10.03 -14.78 -13.00
CA VAL A 396 10.52 -13.49 -12.43
C VAL A 396 9.46 -12.40 -12.38
N SER A 397 8.29 -12.63 -12.97
CA SER A 397 7.12 -11.73 -12.90
C SER A 397 6.10 -12.18 -11.85
N ASP A 398 6.57 -12.87 -10.83
CA ASP A 398 5.83 -13.59 -9.78
C ASP A 398 4.71 -12.77 -9.12
N PHE A 399 4.98 -11.57 -8.61
CA PHE A 399 4.00 -10.76 -7.89
C PHE A 399 2.81 -10.37 -8.77
N VAL A 400 3.04 -10.14 -10.06
CA VAL A 400 1.95 -9.81 -10.99
C VAL A 400 1.00 -11.00 -11.13
N TRP A 401 1.53 -12.19 -11.35
CA TRP A 401 0.70 -13.39 -11.51
C TRP A 401 0.00 -13.78 -10.22
N LEU A 402 0.69 -13.73 -9.09
CA LEU A 402 0.12 -14.05 -7.78
C LEU A 402 -0.98 -13.05 -7.38
N ALA A 403 -0.83 -11.78 -7.72
CA ALA A 403 -1.88 -10.78 -7.52
C ALA A 403 -3.12 -11.08 -8.37
N LEU A 404 -2.95 -11.38 -9.66
CA LEU A 404 -4.06 -11.73 -10.55
C LEU A 404 -4.75 -13.04 -10.13
N LEU A 405 -3.99 -14.07 -9.75
CA LEU A 405 -4.54 -15.32 -9.22
C LEU A 405 -5.30 -15.09 -7.90
N SER A 406 -4.81 -14.18 -7.03
CA SER A 406 -5.52 -13.79 -5.80
C SER A 406 -6.84 -13.10 -6.12
N TRP A 407 -6.91 -12.23 -7.14
CA TRP A 407 -8.16 -11.62 -7.58
C TRP A 407 -9.15 -12.64 -8.13
N ILE A 408 -8.69 -13.61 -8.92
CA ILE A 408 -9.52 -14.73 -9.39
C ILE A 408 -10.06 -15.53 -8.20
N GLY A 409 -9.20 -15.89 -7.26
CA GLY A 409 -9.59 -16.64 -6.07
C GLY A 409 -10.60 -15.89 -5.20
N LEU A 410 -10.39 -14.59 -5.01
CA LEU A 410 -11.32 -13.72 -4.29
C LEU A 410 -12.67 -13.61 -5.01
N ALA A 411 -12.67 -13.40 -6.33
CA ALA A 411 -13.89 -13.33 -7.13
C ALA A 411 -14.71 -14.64 -7.07
N LEU A 412 -14.02 -15.79 -7.13
CA LEU A 412 -14.67 -17.11 -6.99
C LEU A 412 -15.28 -17.30 -5.60
N ALA A 413 -14.54 -16.95 -4.54
CA ALA A 413 -15.02 -17.06 -3.17
C ALA A 413 -16.21 -16.13 -2.88
N LEU A 414 -16.20 -14.90 -3.43
CA LEU A 414 -17.29 -13.94 -3.27
C LEU A 414 -18.61 -14.36 -3.90
N ARG A 415 -18.63 -15.30 -4.87
CA ARG A 415 -19.89 -15.82 -5.47
C ARG A 415 -20.83 -16.43 -4.43
N ALA A 416 -20.27 -16.99 -3.37
CA ALA A 416 -21.04 -17.63 -2.29
C ALA A 416 -21.36 -16.68 -1.12
N VAL A 417 -20.91 -15.42 -1.15
CA VAL A 417 -21.22 -14.40 -0.16
C VAL A 417 -22.26 -13.44 -0.77
N PRO A 418 -23.51 -13.39 -0.28
CA PRO A 418 -24.54 -12.50 -0.84
C PRO A 418 -24.20 -11.03 -0.57
N PRO A 419 -24.61 -10.12 -1.45
CA PRO A 419 -24.56 -8.68 -1.17
C PRO A 419 -25.40 -8.32 0.06
N SER A 420 -24.88 -7.43 0.91
CA SER A 420 -25.54 -6.95 2.12
C SER A 420 -25.91 -5.47 2.05
N VAL A 421 -25.37 -4.72 1.07
CA VAL A 421 -25.57 -3.29 0.90
C VAL A 421 -26.14 -3.02 -0.50
N THR A 422 -27.20 -2.20 -0.56
CA THR A 422 -27.88 -1.86 -1.81
C THR A 422 -27.19 -0.72 -2.56
N SER A 423 -26.65 0.29 -1.84
CA SER A 423 -25.91 1.42 -2.42
C SER A 423 -24.50 1.50 -1.83
N ILE A 424 -23.51 1.70 -2.69
CA ILE A 424 -22.12 1.97 -2.32
C ILE A 424 -21.71 3.43 -2.50
N ALA A 425 -22.62 4.24 -3.07
CA ALA A 425 -22.38 5.66 -3.31
C ALA A 425 -22.44 6.44 -2.00
N VAL A 426 -21.53 7.38 -1.85
CA VAL A 426 -21.58 8.41 -0.82
C VAL A 426 -22.42 9.57 -1.37
N ASP A 427 -23.22 10.24 -0.54
CA ASP A 427 -24.00 11.41 -0.96
C ASP A 427 -23.10 12.49 -1.59
N ARG A 428 -23.61 13.08 -2.68
CA ARG A 428 -22.83 13.91 -3.63
C ARG A 428 -21.95 14.99 -3.02
N PHE A 429 -22.24 15.42 -1.79
CA PHE A 429 -21.47 16.47 -1.11
C PHE A 429 -20.80 16.00 0.18
N GLY A 430 -20.96 14.72 0.58
CA GLY A 430 -20.33 14.17 1.78
C GLY A 430 -20.72 14.91 3.09
N PHE A 431 -21.82 15.70 3.07
CA PHE A 431 -22.42 16.32 4.24
C PHE A 431 -23.54 15.44 4.81
N GLY A 432 -23.64 14.21 4.27
CA GLY A 432 -24.67 13.25 4.65
C GLY A 432 -24.64 12.98 6.14
N ALA A 433 -25.85 12.94 6.69
CA ALA A 433 -26.18 12.57 8.05
C ALA A 433 -25.32 11.38 8.52
N ARG A 434 -24.86 11.46 9.73
CA ARG A 434 -24.29 10.30 10.44
C ARG A 434 -25.30 9.17 10.34
N ALA A 435 -24.84 7.97 10.07
CA ALA A 435 -25.66 6.75 10.11
C ALA A 435 -26.37 6.51 11.48
N ASP A 436 -26.17 7.41 12.42
CA ASP A 436 -26.80 7.41 13.76
C ASP A 436 -28.09 8.23 13.82
N ASP A 437 -28.47 8.96 12.73
CA ASP A 437 -29.70 9.81 12.71
C ASP A 437 -30.91 9.10 12.08
N GLU A 438 -30.75 7.90 11.54
CA GLU A 438 -31.87 7.04 11.14
C GLU A 438 -32.26 6.07 12.27
N ALA A 439 -32.62 6.58 13.44
CA ALA A 439 -33.53 5.85 14.30
C ALA A 439 -34.92 5.84 13.61
N PRO A 440 -35.53 4.64 13.44
CA PRO A 440 -36.81 4.58 12.74
C PRO A 440 -37.81 5.50 13.36
N ALA A 441 -38.51 6.29 12.54
CA ALA A 441 -39.58 7.23 12.96
C ALA A 441 -40.74 6.55 13.75
N ALA A 442 -40.74 5.21 13.82
CA ALA A 442 -41.71 4.42 14.59
C ALA A 442 -41.56 4.55 16.12
N SER A 443 -40.48 5.13 16.65
CA SER A 443 -40.34 5.34 18.11
C SER A 443 -40.79 6.73 18.61
N ARG A 444 -41.11 7.64 17.71
CA ARG A 444 -41.62 8.98 18.09
C ARG A 444 -43.15 9.07 18.16
N GLU A 445 -43.86 8.19 17.49
CA GLU A 445 -45.34 8.13 17.61
C GLU A 445 -45.83 7.42 18.88
N ALA A 446 -45.02 6.53 19.47
CA ALA A 446 -45.41 5.85 20.70
C ALA A 446 -45.22 6.71 21.97
N ALA A 447 -44.43 7.79 21.92
CA ALA A 447 -44.21 8.67 23.08
C ALA A 447 -45.18 9.90 23.12
N GLY A 448 -45.94 10.11 22.07
CA GLY A 448 -46.95 11.22 21.97
C GLY A 448 -48.37 10.82 22.30
N ALA A 449 -48.64 9.55 22.63
CA ALA A 449 -49.99 9.05 22.93
C ALA A 449 -50.24 8.82 24.43
N GLU A 450 -49.32 9.17 25.31
CA GLU A 450 -49.44 9.09 26.78
C GLU A 450 -49.15 10.42 27.50
N ALA A 451 -49.56 11.55 26.89
CA ALA A 451 -49.55 12.85 27.59
C ALA A 451 -50.92 13.54 27.48
#